data_e0cf5151ae8a6e736e5ac95773587b3e
#
_entry.id   e0cf5151ae8a6e736e5ac95773587b3e
#
_cell.length_a   1.000
_cell.length_b   1.000
_cell.length_c   1.000
_cell.angle_alpha   90.00
_cell.angle_beta   90.00
_cell.angle_gamma   90.00
#
_symmetry.space_group_name_H-M   'P 1'
#
loop_
_entity.id
_entity.type
_entity.pdbx_description
1 polymer ?
#
loop_
_entity_poly.entity_id
_entity_poly.type
_entity_poly.pdbx_seq_one_letter_code
_entity_poly.pdbx_strand_id
1 'polypeptide(L)'
;MLNVKNLHPISINNLKRIGRDNDGGYIIPKIIIDKCDGLLSYGINKDWSFELDFLERRKNINVHCYDHTLNLSSLIKFTFKSILLCTIYIIFLDKKRLAKSVYGLSIIKSYFKFFREKTKHFRKRIWSDNDGINRTVDSTIEKIQSKGSKQIFIKMDIEGAEFKVLNKINNIKENIIGLAVEFHDINSKSKEFNTIIDGLRKTFHIAHIHGNNYSEINSKSNFPSSVEITFISKKLLKGVIKKSDMKYPIKGLDLSLIHISE
;
A
#
# COMPACT_ATOMS: atom_id res chain seq x y z
N MET A 1 0.56 12.53 -21.83
CA MET A 1 1.83 12.82 -21.14
C MET A 1 1.56 12.92 -19.66
N LEU A 2 2.46 12.41 -18.82
CA LEU A 2 2.35 12.45 -17.37
C LEU A 2 2.47 13.89 -16.86
N ASN A 3 1.57 14.32 -15.96
CA ASN A 3 1.61 15.65 -15.35
C ASN A 3 2.33 15.60 -13.99
N VAL A 4 3.66 15.62 -14.04
CA VAL A 4 4.51 15.53 -12.85
C VAL A 4 4.29 16.69 -11.85
N LYS A 5 3.94 17.89 -12.35
CA LYS A 5 3.68 19.07 -11.49
C LYS A 5 2.56 18.85 -10.47
N ASN A 6 1.60 17.96 -10.79
CA ASN A 6 0.49 17.62 -9.92
C ASN A 6 0.86 16.59 -8.84
N LEU A 7 2.06 16.02 -8.90
CA LEU A 7 2.53 14.99 -7.97
C LEU A 7 3.32 15.55 -6.77
N HIS A 8 3.53 16.86 -6.73
CA HIS A 8 4.34 17.50 -5.69
C HIS A 8 3.72 17.34 -4.30
N PRO A 9 4.42 16.70 -3.33
CA PRO A 9 3.92 16.53 -1.98
C PRO A 9 3.81 17.86 -1.22
N ILE A 10 2.98 17.86 -0.17
CA ILE A 10 2.93 18.94 0.81
C ILE A 10 4.01 18.77 1.88
N SER A 11 4.40 19.87 2.51
CA SER A 11 5.24 19.83 3.72
C SER A 11 4.43 19.28 4.88
N ILE A 12 4.83 18.13 5.40
CA ILE A 12 4.20 17.47 6.54
C ILE A 12 5.25 16.86 7.47
N ASN A 13 5.06 17.08 8.76
CA ASN A 13 5.97 16.57 9.77
C ASN A 13 5.63 15.14 10.19
N ASN A 14 6.62 14.46 10.81
CA ASN A 14 6.42 13.13 11.40
C ASN A 14 5.95 12.07 10.41
N LEU A 15 6.57 12.00 9.25
CA LEU A 15 6.46 10.87 8.35
C LEU A 15 7.07 9.63 9.00
N LYS A 16 6.43 8.48 8.84
CA LYS A 16 6.86 7.19 9.38
C LYS A 16 6.84 6.14 8.28
N ARG A 17 7.91 5.37 8.18
CA ARG A 17 7.90 4.16 7.38
C ARG A 17 7.15 3.06 8.14
N ILE A 18 6.23 2.40 7.48
CA ILE A 18 5.41 1.30 7.99
C ILE A 18 5.62 0.10 7.08
N GLY A 19 5.86 -1.07 7.67
CA GLY A 19 6.16 -2.29 6.93
C GLY A 19 7.67 -2.54 6.78
N ARG A 20 8.03 -3.43 5.86
CA ARG A 20 9.43 -3.85 5.67
C ARG A 20 10.31 -2.76 5.08
N ASP A 21 11.62 -2.91 5.33
CA ASP A 21 12.68 -2.10 4.69
C ASP A 21 13.00 -2.55 3.26
N ASN A 22 12.01 -3.08 2.54
CA ASN A 22 12.09 -3.48 1.13
C ASN A 22 10.77 -3.11 0.47
N ASP A 23 10.44 -3.79 -0.62
CA ASP A 23 9.12 -3.77 -1.23
C ASP A 23 8.01 -4.08 -0.18
N GLY A 24 6.91 -3.32 -0.21
CA GLY A 24 5.78 -3.44 0.73
C GLY A 24 5.84 -2.54 1.97
N GLY A 25 6.82 -1.65 2.10
CA GLY A 25 6.85 -0.62 3.14
C GLY A 25 6.47 0.76 2.63
N TYR A 26 5.49 1.43 3.27
CA TYR A 26 4.96 2.73 2.86
C TYR A 26 5.28 3.83 3.86
N ILE A 27 5.46 5.05 3.37
CA ILE A 27 5.70 6.22 4.21
C ILE A 27 4.38 6.95 4.46
N ILE A 28 4.00 7.03 5.74
CA ILE A 28 2.70 7.52 6.19
C ILE A 28 2.88 8.61 7.24
N PRO A 29 2.13 9.74 7.15
CA PRO A 29 2.07 10.72 8.21
C PRO A 29 1.58 10.12 9.52
N LYS A 30 2.29 10.38 10.62
CA LYS A 30 1.94 9.88 11.97
C LYS A 30 0.50 10.21 12.35
N ILE A 31 -0.02 11.37 11.96
CA ILE A 31 -1.38 11.79 12.25
C ILE A 31 -2.44 10.82 11.68
N ILE A 32 -2.18 10.20 10.53
CA ILE A 32 -3.07 9.15 9.97
C ILE A 32 -3.08 7.95 10.91
N ILE A 33 -1.90 7.49 11.36
CA ILE A 33 -1.78 6.34 12.25
C ILE A 33 -2.52 6.62 13.56
N ASP A 34 -2.31 7.80 14.14
CA ASP A 34 -2.90 8.19 15.43
C ASP A 34 -4.43 8.31 15.37
N LYS A 35 -4.99 8.71 14.23
CA LYS A 35 -6.44 8.92 14.07
C LYS A 35 -7.17 7.71 13.51
N CYS A 36 -6.48 6.79 12.86
CA CYS A 36 -7.07 5.61 12.24
C CYS A 36 -7.74 4.70 13.27
N ASP A 37 -8.94 4.22 12.94
CA ASP A 37 -9.67 3.20 13.68
C ASP A 37 -10.11 2.02 12.81
N GLY A 38 -9.83 2.09 11.49
CA GLY A 38 -10.05 1.04 10.53
C GLY A 38 -9.02 1.04 9.41
N LEU A 39 -8.36 -0.09 9.18
CA LEU A 39 -7.41 -0.30 8.09
C LEU A 39 -8.02 -1.24 7.04
N LEU A 40 -8.15 -0.76 5.81
CA LEU A 40 -8.42 -1.57 4.63
C LEU A 40 -7.11 -1.79 3.87
N SER A 41 -6.74 -3.04 3.64
CA SER A 41 -5.54 -3.40 2.90
C SER A 41 -5.89 -4.29 1.72
N TYR A 42 -5.52 -3.85 0.52
CA TYR A 42 -5.80 -4.52 -0.74
C TYR A 42 -4.50 -4.98 -1.39
N GLY A 43 -4.42 -6.28 -1.73
CA GLY A 43 -3.21 -6.90 -2.27
C GLY A 43 -2.15 -7.10 -1.21
N ILE A 44 -2.33 -8.08 -0.34
CA ILE A 44 -1.34 -8.41 0.71
C ILE A 44 -0.41 -9.55 0.30
N ASN A 45 -0.77 -10.29 -0.74
CA ASN A 45 -0.02 -11.47 -1.19
C ASN A 45 0.37 -12.37 0.01
N LYS A 46 1.65 -12.63 0.21
CA LYS A 46 2.21 -13.42 1.32
C LYS A 46 3.00 -12.56 2.31
N ASP A 47 2.71 -11.26 2.33
CA ASP A 47 3.35 -10.29 3.20
C ASP A 47 2.32 -9.36 3.83
N TRP A 48 2.15 -9.46 5.13
CA TRP A 48 1.32 -8.56 5.96
C TRP A 48 2.15 -7.81 6.99
N SER A 49 3.42 -7.56 6.66
CA SER A 49 4.34 -6.81 7.53
C SER A 49 3.89 -5.37 7.74
N PHE A 50 3.28 -4.77 6.70
CA PHE A 50 2.69 -3.44 6.78
C PHE A 50 1.56 -3.39 7.82
N GLU A 51 0.63 -4.33 7.76
CA GLU A 51 -0.52 -4.40 8.68
C GLU A 51 -0.10 -4.73 10.11
N LEU A 52 0.94 -5.58 10.27
CA LEU A 52 1.54 -5.86 11.57
C LEU A 52 2.16 -4.61 12.19
N ASP A 53 3.05 -3.92 11.48
CA ASP A 53 3.72 -2.71 11.97
C ASP A 53 2.69 -1.58 12.22
N PHE A 54 1.68 -1.46 11.38
CA PHE A 54 0.59 -0.50 11.61
C PHE A 54 -0.15 -0.79 12.92
N LEU A 55 -0.48 -2.07 13.19
CA LEU A 55 -1.15 -2.50 14.42
C LEU A 55 -0.27 -2.37 15.67
N GLU A 56 1.04 -2.54 15.56
CA GLU A 56 1.98 -2.30 16.65
C GLU A 56 1.95 -0.83 17.10
N ARG A 57 1.78 0.08 16.17
CA ARG A 57 1.69 1.53 16.42
C ARG A 57 0.31 1.99 16.80
N ARG A 58 -0.73 1.35 16.26
CA ARG A 58 -2.14 1.68 16.51
C ARG A 58 -2.94 0.43 16.85
N LYS A 59 -2.96 0.08 18.13
CA LYS A 59 -3.67 -1.09 18.66
C LYS A 59 -5.19 -0.92 18.60
N ASN A 60 -5.91 -2.04 18.64
CA ASN A 60 -7.36 -2.11 18.79
C ASN A 60 -8.20 -1.52 17.64
N ILE A 61 -7.66 -1.43 16.45
CA ILE A 61 -8.39 -1.07 15.23
C ILE A 61 -8.91 -2.31 14.50
N ASN A 62 -9.93 -2.14 13.66
CA ASN A 62 -10.34 -3.18 12.73
C ASN A 62 -9.41 -3.19 11.52
N VAL A 63 -8.95 -4.38 11.10
CA VAL A 63 -8.12 -4.55 9.91
C VAL A 63 -8.78 -5.56 8.98
N HIS A 64 -9.16 -5.13 7.80
CA HIS A 64 -9.72 -5.96 6.75
C HIS A 64 -8.78 -6.02 5.56
N CYS A 65 -8.20 -7.20 5.32
CA CYS A 65 -7.32 -7.46 4.19
C CYS A 65 -8.09 -8.20 3.08
N TYR A 66 -7.91 -7.78 1.85
CA TYR A 66 -8.56 -8.38 0.68
C TYR A 66 -7.50 -8.83 -0.31
N ASP A 67 -7.46 -10.14 -0.55
CA ASP A 67 -6.58 -10.76 -1.53
C ASP A 67 -7.16 -12.09 -1.99
N HIS A 68 -7.49 -12.21 -3.26
CA HIS A 68 -8.08 -13.43 -3.82
C HIS A 68 -7.04 -14.53 -4.08
N THR A 69 -5.76 -14.19 -4.17
CA THR A 69 -4.66 -15.12 -4.47
C THR A 69 -4.18 -15.85 -3.21
N LEU A 70 -4.33 -15.21 -2.05
CA LEU A 70 -3.92 -15.75 -0.78
C LEU A 70 -4.92 -16.80 -0.28
N ASN A 71 -4.48 -18.03 -0.14
CA ASN A 71 -5.25 -19.15 0.39
C ASN A 71 -4.31 -20.22 0.98
N LEU A 72 -4.87 -21.19 1.70
CA LEU A 72 -4.06 -22.21 2.37
C LEU A 72 -3.18 -23.00 1.39
N SER A 73 -3.69 -23.37 0.21
CA SER A 73 -2.91 -24.07 -0.82
C SER A 73 -1.70 -23.22 -1.28
N SER A 74 -1.90 -21.90 -1.49
CA SER A 74 -0.81 -21.01 -1.88
C SER A 74 0.24 -20.85 -0.77
N LEU A 75 -0.17 -20.85 0.50
CA LEU A 75 0.73 -20.81 1.65
C LEU A 75 1.53 -22.12 1.77
N ILE A 76 0.88 -23.27 1.62
CA ILE A 76 1.52 -24.59 1.63
C ILE A 76 2.56 -24.69 0.51
N LYS A 77 2.19 -24.33 -0.73
CA LYS A 77 3.13 -24.32 -1.87
C LYS A 77 4.33 -23.40 -1.60
N PHE A 78 4.09 -22.23 -1.01
CA PHE A 78 5.16 -21.30 -0.67
C PHE A 78 6.08 -21.86 0.43
N THR A 79 5.53 -22.53 1.44
CA THR A 79 6.32 -23.22 2.48
C THR A 79 7.20 -24.31 1.89
N PHE A 80 6.65 -25.18 1.03
CA PHE A 80 7.45 -26.21 0.36
C PHE A 80 8.56 -25.64 -0.51
N LYS A 81 8.26 -24.60 -1.30
CA LYS A 81 9.28 -23.87 -2.06
C LYS A 81 10.38 -23.31 -1.15
N SER A 82 10.00 -22.78 0.01
CA SER A 82 10.95 -22.20 0.98
C SER A 82 11.82 -23.28 1.62
N ILE A 83 11.29 -24.47 1.93
CA ILE A 83 12.05 -25.61 2.42
C ILE A 83 13.13 -25.99 1.38
N LEU A 84 12.72 -26.17 0.12
CA LEU A 84 13.64 -26.50 -0.98
C LEU A 84 14.74 -25.44 -1.13
N LEU A 85 14.38 -24.16 -1.15
CA LEU A 85 15.34 -23.07 -1.27
C LEU A 85 16.28 -22.99 -0.07
N CYS A 86 15.79 -23.19 1.14
CA CYS A 86 16.65 -23.25 2.35
C CYS A 86 17.66 -24.37 2.24
N THR A 87 17.26 -25.57 1.81
CA THR A 87 18.17 -26.70 1.62
C THR A 87 19.27 -26.37 0.59
N ILE A 88 18.86 -25.79 -0.57
CA ILE A 88 19.82 -25.36 -1.61
C ILE A 88 20.81 -24.32 -1.04
N TYR A 89 20.29 -23.26 -0.37
CA TYR A 89 21.17 -22.19 0.13
C TYR A 89 22.05 -22.61 1.31
N ILE A 90 21.68 -23.63 2.05
CA ILE A 90 22.55 -24.27 3.06
C ILE A 90 23.72 -24.98 2.33
N ILE A 91 23.43 -25.78 1.29
CA ILE A 91 24.46 -26.50 0.52
C ILE A 91 25.47 -25.51 -0.11
N PHE A 92 24.97 -24.41 -0.69
CA PHE A 92 25.80 -23.39 -1.32
C PHE A 92 26.35 -22.32 -0.37
N LEU A 93 26.10 -22.43 0.96
CA LEU A 93 26.51 -21.50 2.00
C LEU A 93 26.09 -20.03 1.75
N ASP A 94 24.99 -19.82 1.00
CA ASP A 94 24.44 -18.48 0.70
C ASP A 94 23.58 -17.98 1.86
N LYS A 95 24.22 -17.42 2.88
CA LYS A 95 23.56 -16.90 4.08
C LYS A 95 22.52 -15.81 3.79
N LYS A 96 22.76 -14.96 2.77
CA LYS A 96 21.86 -13.84 2.44
C LYS A 96 20.53 -14.33 1.85
N ARG A 97 20.57 -15.29 0.90
CA ARG A 97 19.38 -15.88 0.32
C ARG A 97 18.69 -16.84 1.28
N LEU A 98 19.45 -17.56 2.11
CA LEU A 98 18.91 -18.40 3.16
C LEU A 98 18.02 -17.59 4.13
N ALA A 99 18.53 -16.46 4.65
CA ALA A 99 17.77 -15.59 5.56
C ALA A 99 16.43 -15.13 4.97
N LYS A 100 16.38 -14.81 3.65
CA LYS A 100 15.14 -14.48 2.96
C LYS A 100 14.17 -15.66 2.84
N SER A 101 14.68 -16.87 2.65
CA SER A 101 13.86 -18.08 2.46
C SER A 101 13.26 -18.62 3.75
N VAL A 102 13.89 -18.39 4.90
CA VAL A 102 13.41 -18.83 6.23
C VAL A 102 12.02 -18.27 6.56
N TYR A 103 11.69 -17.07 6.09
CA TYR A 103 10.37 -16.47 6.29
C TYR A 103 9.23 -17.40 5.88
N GLY A 104 9.36 -18.08 4.74
CA GLY A 104 8.33 -18.97 4.22
C GLY A 104 8.06 -20.20 5.08
N LEU A 105 9.02 -20.61 5.93
CA LEU A 105 8.85 -21.77 6.81
C LEU A 105 7.79 -21.51 7.90
N SER A 106 7.66 -20.27 8.34
CA SER A 106 6.73 -19.88 9.40
C SER A 106 5.45 -19.20 8.91
N ILE A 107 5.27 -19.06 7.59
CA ILE A 107 4.19 -18.23 7.03
C ILE A 107 2.79 -18.72 7.41
N ILE A 108 2.57 -20.04 7.44
CA ILE A 108 1.27 -20.62 7.81
C ILE A 108 0.95 -20.27 9.27
N LYS A 109 1.92 -20.46 10.18
CA LYS A 109 1.76 -20.11 11.59
C LYS A 109 1.52 -18.61 11.76
N SER A 110 2.27 -17.79 11.03
CA SER A 110 2.12 -16.33 11.03
C SER A 110 0.73 -15.91 10.54
N TYR A 111 0.21 -16.53 9.47
CA TYR A 111 -1.12 -16.28 8.94
C TYR A 111 -2.20 -16.51 10.02
N PHE A 112 -2.25 -17.69 10.63
CA PHE A 112 -3.24 -18.00 11.66
C PHE A 112 -3.02 -17.20 12.97
N LYS A 113 -1.82 -16.75 13.24
CA LYS A 113 -1.53 -15.85 14.38
C LYS A 113 -2.06 -14.44 14.11
N PHE A 114 -1.95 -13.93 12.88
CA PHE A 114 -2.32 -12.57 12.54
C PHE A 114 -3.83 -12.42 12.26
N PHE A 115 -4.40 -13.29 11.43
CA PHE A 115 -5.80 -13.17 11.01
C PHE A 115 -6.78 -13.78 12.00
N ARG A 116 -7.03 -13.06 13.08
CA ARG A 116 -8.01 -13.39 14.13
C ARG A 116 -8.64 -12.14 14.73
N GLU A 117 -9.75 -12.30 15.42
CA GLU A 117 -10.47 -11.23 16.12
C GLU A 117 -10.80 -10.04 15.20
N LYS A 118 -10.11 -8.90 15.38
CA LYS A 118 -10.29 -7.67 14.61
C LYS A 118 -9.55 -7.66 13.29
N THR A 119 -8.61 -8.58 13.06
CA THR A 119 -7.89 -8.72 11.79
C THR A 119 -8.52 -9.83 10.94
N LYS A 120 -9.01 -9.47 9.76
CA LYS A 120 -9.73 -10.41 8.88
C LYS A 120 -9.11 -10.44 7.49
N HIS A 121 -8.92 -11.63 6.96
CA HIS A 121 -8.62 -11.82 5.55
C HIS A 121 -9.87 -12.25 4.81
N PHE A 122 -10.16 -11.56 3.71
CA PHE A 122 -11.23 -11.89 2.77
C PHE A 122 -10.60 -12.32 1.45
N ARG A 123 -10.82 -13.56 1.06
CA ARG A 123 -10.37 -14.08 -0.23
C ARG A 123 -11.22 -13.51 -1.37
N LYS A 124 -11.09 -12.19 -1.58
CA LYS A 124 -11.83 -11.43 -2.58
C LYS A 124 -10.87 -10.52 -3.33
N ARG A 125 -11.14 -10.31 -4.62
CA ARG A 125 -10.44 -9.33 -5.47
C ARG A 125 -11.13 -7.97 -5.33
N ILE A 126 -10.36 -6.91 -5.23
CA ILE A 126 -10.90 -5.56 -5.32
C ILE A 126 -11.03 -5.21 -6.79
N TRP A 127 -12.22 -4.80 -7.18
CA TRP A 127 -12.58 -4.56 -8.57
C TRP A 127 -13.67 -3.50 -8.70
N SER A 128 -14.08 -3.20 -9.95
CA SER A 128 -15.09 -2.19 -10.27
C SER A 128 -16.52 -2.60 -9.90
N ASP A 129 -16.77 -3.87 -9.68
CA ASP A 129 -18.11 -4.43 -9.48
C ASP A 129 -18.10 -5.49 -8.38
N ASN A 130 -19.26 -5.69 -7.73
CA ASN A 130 -19.45 -6.76 -6.77
C ASN A 130 -19.98 -8.02 -7.48
N ASP A 131 -19.33 -9.15 -7.24
CA ASP A 131 -19.80 -10.48 -7.67
C ASP A 131 -19.35 -11.57 -6.68
N GLY A 132 -19.37 -12.84 -7.12
CA GLY A 132 -18.92 -13.95 -6.29
C GLY A 132 -17.49 -13.82 -5.77
N ILE A 133 -16.57 -13.23 -6.55
CA ILE A 133 -15.14 -13.09 -6.23
C ILE A 133 -14.78 -11.63 -5.96
N ASN A 134 -15.40 -10.70 -6.66
CA ASN A 134 -15.04 -9.29 -6.63
C ASN A 134 -15.77 -8.51 -5.52
N ARG A 135 -15.11 -7.45 -5.03
CA ARG A 135 -15.69 -6.44 -4.15
C ARG A 135 -15.28 -5.04 -4.62
N THR A 136 -16.22 -4.12 -4.58
CA THR A 136 -15.92 -2.70 -4.77
C THR A 136 -15.31 -2.12 -3.50
N VAL A 137 -14.56 -1.03 -3.62
CA VAL A 137 -14.02 -0.30 -2.47
C VAL A 137 -15.16 0.15 -1.55
N ASP A 138 -16.29 0.65 -2.11
CA ASP A 138 -17.44 1.08 -1.33
C ASP A 138 -18.00 -0.03 -0.46
N SER A 139 -18.17 -1.24 -1.01
CA SER A 139 -18.69 -2.39 -0.24
C SER A 139 -17.75 -2.81 0.90
N THR A 140 -16.44 -2.64 0.73
CA THR A 140 -15.45 -2.93 1.78
C THR A 140 -15.44 -1.86 2.86
N ILE A 141 -15.63 -0.58 2.49
CA ILE A 141 -15.80 0.53 3.42
C ILE A 141 -17.05 0.30 4.28
N GLU A 142 -18.20 -0.01 3.67
CA GLU A 142 -19.44 -0.32 4.40
C GLU A 142 -19.25 -1.47 5.39
N LYS A 143 -18.54 -2.50 4.96
CA LYS A 143 -18.25 -3.66 5.81
C LYS A 143 -17.39 -3.33 7.03
N ILE A 144 -16.35 -2.50 6.89
CA ILE A 144 -15.52 -2.14 8.04
C ILE A 144 -16.24 -1.11 8.94
N GLN A 145 -17.05 -0.23 8.35
CA GLN A 145 -17.91 0.70 9.09
C GLN A 145 -18.97 -0.02 9.94
N SER A 146 -19.53 -1.13 9.43
CA SER A 146 -20.47 -1.96 10.23
C SER A 146 -19.81 -2.57 11.47
N LYS A 147 -18.49 -2.51 11.60
CA LYS A 147 -17.69 -2.89 12.78
C LYS A 147 -17.32 -1.69 13.66
N GLY A 148 -17.89 -0.51 13.38
CA GLY A 148 -17.72 0.70 14.16
C GLY A 148 -16.60 1.63 13.71
N SER A 149 -15.85 1.29 12.63
CA SER A 149 -14.77 2.15 12.15
C SER A 149 -15.30 3.40 11.45
N LYS A 150 -14.74 4.57 11.82
CA LYS A 150 -15.14 5.89 11.31
C LYS A 150 -14.01 6.66 10.63
N GLN A 151 -12.75 6.32 10.95
CA GLN A 151 -11.56 6.97 10.43
C GLN A 151 -10.71 5.90 9.73
N ILE A 152 -10.93 5.73 8.42
CA ILE A 152 -10.42 4.60 7.66
C ILE A 152 -9.19 5.02 6.85
N PHE A 153 -8.13 4.25 6.96
CA PHE A 153 -6.98 4.31 6.07
C PHE A 153 -7.01 3.14 5.08
N ILE A 154 -6.66 3.39 3.81
CA ILE A 154 -6.63 2.38 2.75
C ILE A 154 -5.20 2.21 2.24
N LYS A 155 -4.64 1.00 2.31
CA LYS A 155 -3.46 0.56 1.55
C LYS A 155 -3.94 -0.18 0.31
N MET A 156 -3.43 0.18 -0.87
CA MET A 156 -3.82 -0.41 -2.15
C MET A 156 -2.59 -0.72 -2.99
N ASP A 157 -2.41 -1.99 -3.27
CA ASP A 157 -1.37 -2.53 -4.12
C ASP A 157 -1.96 -3.77 -4.82
N ILE A 158 -2.58 -3.56 -5.97
CA ILE A 158 -3.44 -4.54 -6.65
C ILE A 158 -3.04 -4.79 -8.11
N GLU A 159 -1.73 -4.58 -8.39
CA GLU A 159 -1.07 -5.02 -9.63
C GLU A 159 -1.76 -4.53 -10.92
N GLY A 160 -2.00 -3.21 -10.99
CA GLY A 160 -2.54 -2.52 -12.17
C GLY A 160 -4.07 -2.41 -12.24
N ALA A 161 -4.80 -2.94 -11.24
CA ALA A 161 -6.24 -2.75 -11.12
C ALA A 161 -6.64 -1.39 -10.51
N GLU A 162 -5.68 -0.62 -9.97
CA GLU A 162 -5.87 0.67 -9.30
C GLU A 162 -6.68 1.62 -10.19
N PHE A 163 -6.37 1.68 -11.49
CA PHE A 163 -7.05 2.56 -12.45
C PHE A 163 -8.53 2.24 -12.60
N LYS A 164 -8.90 0.95 -12.62
CA LYS A 164 -10.31 0.53 -12.72
C LYS A 164 -11.09 0.83 -11.45
N VAL A 165 -10.43 0.66 -10.32
CA VAL A 165 -11.02 0.80 -8.99
C VAL A 165 -11.17 2.27 -8.64
N LEU A 166 -10.13 3.08 -8.80
CA LEU A 166 -10.11 4.48 -8.41
C LEU A 166 -10.91 5.39 -9.34
N ASN A 167 -11.04 5.05 -10.63
CA ASN A 167 -11.89 5.81 -11.56
C ASN A 167 -13.39 5.82 -11.18
N LYS A 168 -13.83 4.80 -10.44
CA LYS A 168 -15.21 4.70 -9.96
C LYS A 168 -15.43 5.29 -8.57
N ILE A 169 -14.36 5.69 -7.87
CA ILE A 169 -14.46 6.37 -6.56
C ILE A 169 -14.83 7.84 -6.77
N ASN A 170 -16.05 8.09 -7.26
CA ASN A 170 -16.56 9.44 -7.45
C ASN A 170 -16.91 10.15 -6.13
N ASN A 171 -17.08 9.40 -5.04
CA ASN A 171 -17.40 9.92 -3.72
C ASN A 171 -16.53 9.18 -2.69
N ILE A 172 -15.26 9.57 -2.59
CA ILE A 172 -14.47 9.10 -1.44
C ILE A 172 -15.18 9.62 -0.19
N LYS A 173 -15.81 8.67 0.50
CA LYS A 173 -16.64 8.95 1.67
C LYS A 173 -15.82 9.74 2.70
N GLU A 174 -16.47 10.64 3.40
CA GLU A 174 -15.87 11.53 4.40
C GLU A 174 -15.01 10.82 5.47
N ASN A 175 -15.20 9.53 5.61
CA ASN A 175 -14.55 8.67 6.57
C ASN A 175 -13.14 8.20 6.16
N ILE A 176 -12.72 8.45 4.91
CA ILE A 176 -11.36 8.09 4.46
C ILE A 176 -10.41 9.20 4.86
N ILE A 177 -9.49 8.88 5.78
CA ILE A 177 -8.52 9.84 6.30
C ILE A 177 -7.21 9.85 5.51
N GLY A 178 -6.97 8.84 4.70
CA GLY A 178 -5.81 8.77 3.80
C GLY A 178 -5.78 7.47 3.01
N LEU A 179 -4.91 7.45 1.99
CA LEU A 179 -4.64 6.30 1.15
C LEU A 179 -3.12 6.18 0.94
N ALA A 180 -2.61 4.96 0.87
CA ALA A 180 -1.33 4.64 0.26
C ALA A 180 -1.61 3.74 -0.93
N VAL A 181 -1.22 4.18 -2.12
CA VAL A 181 -1.53 3.48 -3.38
C VAL A 181 -0.23 3.28 -4.16
N GLU A 182 0.04 2.04 -4.55
CA GLU A 182 1.02 1.75 -5.58
C GLU A 182 0.33 1.73 -6.93
N PHE A 183 0.72 2.66 -7.80
CA PHE A 183 0.23 2.74 -9.17
C PHE A 183 1.21 2.03 -10.11
N HIS A 184 0.72 1.05 -10.86
CA HIS A 184 1.49 0.30 -11.85
C HIS A 184 1.25 0.82 -13.27
N ASP A 185 2.24 0.65 -14.16
CA ASP A 185 2.14 0.98 -15.60
C ASP A 185 1.71 2.45 -15.89
N ILE A 186 2.11 3.41 -15.05
CA ILE A 186 1.67 4.81 -15.18
C ILE A 186 2.09 5.45 -16.51
N ASN A 187 3.17 4.96 -17.13
CA ASN A 187 3.63 5.46 -18.41
C ASN A 187 2.67 5.13 -19.56
N SER A 188 2.13 3.92 -19.57
CA SER A 188 1.14 3.47 -20.57
C SER A 188 -0.26 4.03 -20.29
N LYS A 189 -0.60 4.27 -19.01
CA LYS A 189 -1.91 4.73 -18.52
C LYS A 189 -1.89 6.19 -18.04
N SER A 190 -1.02 7.01 -18.64
CA SER A 190 -0.77 8.38 -18.16
C SER A 190 -2.02 9.29 -18.12
N LYS A 191 -2.99 9.10 -19.04
CA LYS A 191 -4.24 9.86 -19.02
C LYS A 191 -5.11 9.48 -17.82
N GLU A 192 -5.33 8.18 -17.62
CA GLU A 192 -6.10 7.65 -16.49
C GLU A 192 -5.46 8.05 -15.18
N PHE A 193 -4.13 7.91 -15.08
CA PHE A 193 -3.36 8.32 -13.91
C PHE A 193 -3.59 9.80 -13.58
N ASN A 194 -3.40 10.71 -14.52
CA ASN A 194 -3.64 12.13 -14.32
C ASN A 194 -5.06 12.42 -13.85
N THR A 195 -6.07 11.78 -14.48
CA THR A 195 -7.47 11.94 -14.10
C THR A 195 -7.74 11.51 -12.66
N ILE A 196 -7.16 10.38 -12.23
CA ILE A 196 -7.30 9.87 -10.86
C ILE A 196 -6.62 10.81 -9.88
N ILE A 197 -5.39 11.23 -10.17
CA ILE A 197 -4.66 12.17 -9.30
C ILE A 197 -5.43 13.47 -9.13
N ASP A 198 -5.94 14.06 -10.22
CA ASP A 198 -6.74 15.29 -10.17
C ASP A 198 -8.04 15.10 -9.37
N GLY A 199 -8.67 13.93 -9.50
CA GLY A 199 -9.85 13.55 -8.71
C GLY A 199 -9.53 13.46 -7.21
N LEU A 200 -8.49 12.71 -6.84
CA LEU A 200 -8.07 12.52 -5.46
C LEU A 200 -7.63 13.83 -4.81
N ARG A 201 -6.95 14.71 -5.53
CA ARG A 201 -6.51 16.02 -5.03
C ARG A 201 -7.65 16.98 -4.68
N LYS A 202 -8.88 16.71 -5.09
CA LYS A 202 -10.04 17.49 -4.63
C LYS A 202 -10.25 17.33 -3.11
N THR A 203 -10.04 16.12 -2.59
CA THR A 203 -10.31 15.74 -1.19
C THR A 203 -9.03 15.53 -0.37
N PHE A 204 -7.92 15.17 -1.03
CA PHE A 204 -6.66 14.85 -0.39
C PHE A 204 -5.53 15.75 -0.84
N HIS A 205 -4.47 15.80 -0.02
CA HIS A 205 -3.14 16.24 -0.43
C HIS A 205 -2.23 15.03 -0.61
N ILE A 206 -1.24 15.13 -1.48
CA ILE A 206 -0.14 14.18 -1.54
C ILE A 206 0.79 14.47 -0.37
N ALA A 207 0.97 13.48 0.51
CA ALA A 207 1.86 13.58 1.67
C ALA A 207 3.26 13.04 1.35
N HIS A 208 3.35 12.03 0.49
CA HIS A 208 4.61 11.40 0.09
C HIS A 208 4.48 10.75 -1.29
N ILE A 209 5.60 10.70 -2.01
CA ILE A 209 5.74 9.99 -3.28
C ILE A 209 7.07 9.24 -3.31
N HIS A 210 7.05 8.02 -3.80
CA HIS A 210 8.20 7.14 -3.91
C HIS A 210 8.17 6.36 -5.22
N GLY A 211 9.28 6.34 -5.96
CA GLY A 211 9.41 5.48 -7.14
C GLY A 211 9.77 4.06 -6.74
N ASN A 212 9.03 3.07 -7.22
CA ASN A 212 9.38 1.68 -6.94
C ASN A 212 10.74 1.33 -7.55
N ASN A 213 11.68 0.82 -6.71
CA ASN A 213 13.07 0.51 -7.09
C ASN A 213 13.22 -0.59 -8.15
N TYR A 214 12.19 -1.43 -8.29
CA TYR A 214 12.18 -2.56 -9.22
C TYR A 214 11.46 -2.23 -10.52
N SER A 215 10.90 -1.02 -10.63
CA SER A 215 10.18 -0.58 -11.82
C SER A 215 11.12 -0.01 -12.87
N GLU A 216 10.78 -0.20 -14.14
CA GLU A 216 11.49 0.39 -15.26
C GLU A 216 11.35 1.91 -15.27
N ILE A 217 12.44 2.61 -15.55
CA ILE A 217 12.44 4.06 -15.75
C ILE A 217 12.18 4.35 -17.23
N ASN A 218 11.15 5.14 -17.49
CA ASN A 218 10.86 5.58 -18.85
C ASN A 218 11.92 6.59 -19.32
N SER A 219 12.62 6.26 -20.40
CA SER A 219 13.73 7.09 -20.94
C SER A 219 13.30 8.49 -21.41
N LYS A 220 12.02 8.69 -21.75
CA LYS A 220 11.48 10.00 -22.21
C LYS A 220 11.03 10.90 -21.06
N SER A 221 10.43 10.34 -20.03
CA SER A 221 9.90 11.09 -18.89
C SER A 221 10.86 11.12 -17.69
N ASN A 222 11.87 10.26 -17.69
CA ASN A 222 12.76 9.97 -16.55
C ASN A 222 11.97 9.65 -15.27
N PHE A 223 10.78 9.00 -15.43
CA PHE A 223 9.88 8.68 -14.33
C PHE A 223 9.67 7.17 -14.26
N PRO A 224 9.63 6.57 -13.06
CA PRO A 224 9.44 5.12 -12.91
C PRO A 224 8.06 4.69 -13.41
N SER A 225 7.93 3.45 -13.87
CA SER A 225 6.65 2.89 -14.34
C SER A 225 5.71 2.56 -13.20
N SER A 226 6.22 2.38 -11.99
CA SER A 226 5.42 2.19 -10.78
C SER A 226 5.82 3.18 -9.70
N VAL A 227 4.81 3.76 -9.03
CA VAL A 227 5.00 4.75 -7.96
C VAL A 227 4.07 4.49 -6.80
N GLU A 228 4.60 4.64 -5.60
CA GLU A 228 3.84 4.65 -4.36
C GLU A 228 3.49 6.10 -4.00
N ILE A 229 2.21 6.38 -3.80
CA ILE A 229 1.75 7.71 -3.41
C ILE A 229 0.91 7.60 -2.14
N THR A 230 1.31 8.35 -1.12
CA THR A 230 0.52 8.50 0.10
C THR A 230 -0.27 9.79 0.07
N PHE A 231 -1.56 9.66 0.26
CA PHE A 231 -2.54 10.75 0.32
C PHE A 231 -3.03 10.94 1.76
N ILE A 232 -3.23 12.20 2.15
CA ILE A 232 -3.82 12.58 3.44
C ILE A 232 -5.06 13.44 3.22
N SER A 233 -6.14 13.15 3.93
CA SER A 233 -7.36 13.94 3.86
C SER A 233 -7.10 15.40 4.30
N LYS A 234 -7.59 16.35 3.51
CA LYS A 234 -7.53 17.79 3.82
C LYS A 234 -8.15 18.12 5.19
N LYS A 235 -9.15 17.33 5.61
CA LYS A 235 -9.83 17.50 6.90
C LYS A 235 -8.93 17.22 8.12
N LEU A 236 -7.86 16.44 7.96
CA LEU A 236 -6.91 16.18 9.04
C LEU A 236 -5.90 17.32 9.26
N LEU A 237 -5.78 18.20 8.30
CA LEU A 237 -4.77 19.25 8.31
C LEU A 237 -5.40 20.59 8.73
N LYS A 238 -4.67 21.35 9.55
CA LYS A 238 -5.05 22.69 9.97
C LYS A 238 -3.97 23.70 9.56
N GLY A 239 -4.39 24.91 9.24
CA GLY A 239 -3.48 26.02 8.90
C GLY A 239 -3.10 26.07 7.41
N VAL A 240 -2.06 26.83 7.10
CA VAL A 240 -1.58 27.06 5.74
C VAL A 240 -0.78 25.84 5.27
N ILE A 241 -1.19 25.25 4.17
CA ILE A 241 -0.51 24.11 3.56
C ILE A 241 0.52 24.63 2.55
N LYS A 242 1.79 24.30 2.79
CA LYS A 242 2.90 24.61 1.90
C LYS A 242 3.32 23.37 1.11
N LYS A 243 3.89 23.57 -0.06
CA LYS A 243 4.59 22.51 -0.80
C LYS A 243 5.82 22.05 0.00
N SER A 244 6.21 20.80 -0.19
CA SER A 244 7.41 20.25 0.44
C SER A 244 8.66 20.79 -0.29
N ASP A 245 9.64 21.26 0.48
CA ASP A 245 10.96 21.62 -0.03
C ASP A 245 11.95 20.43 0.06
N MET A 246 11.46 19.24 0.44
CA MET A 246 12.28 18.05 0.56
C MET A 246 12.64 17.49 -0.82
N LYS A 247 13.91 17.09 -0.95
CA LYS A 247 14.36 16.30 -2.11
C LYS A 247 13.95 14.85 -1.93
N TYR A 248 13.40 14.26 -2.97
CA TYR A 248 13.02 12.85 -3.03
C TYR A 248 14.08 12.05 -3.81
N PRO A 249 14.45 10.85 -3.34
CA PRO A 249 13.97 10.15 -2.16
C PRO A 249 14.42 10.80 -0.84
N ILE A 250 13.59 10.72 0.20
CA ILE A 250 13.90 11.28 1.53
C ILE A 250 14.88 10.35 2.23
N LYS A 251 16.10 10.83 2.47
CA LYS A 251 17.15 10.06 3.14
C LYS A 251 16.70 9.56 4.52
N GLY A 252 16.84 8.26 4.76
CA GLY A 252 16.49 7.60 6.02
C GLY A 252 15.01 7.20 6.14
N LEU A 253 14.16 7.57 5.18
CA LEU A 253 12.78 7.10 5.06
C LEU A 253 12.59 6.27 3.79
N ASP A 254 13.01 6.80 2.66
CA ASP A 254 12.97 6.09 1.39
C ASP A 254 14.15 5.13 1.25
N LEU A 255 13.87 3.94 0.74
CA LEU A 255 14.92 2.96 0.39
C LEU A 255 15.32 3.07 -1.08
N SER A 256 14.73 3.99 -1.81
CA SER A 256 14.94 4.18 -3.23
C SER A 256 16.27 4.83 -3.54
N LEU A 257 16.90 4.33 -4.59
CA LEU A 257 17.99 5.01 -5.30
C LEU A 257 17.45 5.81 -6.52
N ILE A 258 16.15 5.72 -6.80
CA ILE A 258 15.52 6.39 -7.94
C ILE A 258 15.18 7.83 -7.53
N HIS A 259 15.90 8.79 -8.10
CA HIS A 259 15.57 10.20 -7.97
C HIS A 259 14.39 10.53 -8.88
N ILE A 260 13.29 10.96 -8.29
CA ILE A 260 12.18 11.55 -9.04
C ILE A 260 12.59 13.01 -9.27
N SER A 261 13.10 13.30 -10.47
CA SER A 261 13.46 14.68 -10.84
C SER A 261 12.21 15.53 -11.02
N GLU A 262 12.30 16.80 -10.58
CA GLU A 262 11.28 17.84 -10.78
C GLU A 262 11.03 18.16 -12.25
#